data_fc68cea4c2994887bc6d27c68fdee32e
#
_entry.id   fc68cea4c2994887bc6d27c68fdee32e
#
_cell.length_a   1.000
_cell.length_b   1.000
_cell.length_c   1.000
_cell.angle_alpha   90.00
_cell.angle_beta   90.00
_cell.angle_gamma   90.00
#
_symmetry.space_group_name_H-M   'P 1'
#
loop_
_entity.id
_entity.type
_entity.pdbx_description
1 polymer ?
#
loop_
_entity_poly.entity_id
_entity_poly.type
_entity_poly.pdbx_seq_one_letter_code
_entity_poly.pdbx_strand_id
1 'polypeptide(L)'
;MGLLDMLGMGGPEAKVRRLQKKASQKFGPKENRQGAIEELGALKTEGAVEALLTRYTFRVDPGITDDDEKARVLALITQAGDVALGPVKQFIRTRDEISWPLRAIEALLPEAEVVKFLVEVARKIGGEYSRVPEKKVLLLHALSARRSPEIGPAVLPFLEDMDDEVQIAAAEVLVKQQDPARREPLIQHFLKANDASNARVREALCGLLADSGWDVKGYTPKVEAALPSGYKLDSRGKVLRK
;
A
#
# COMPACT_ATOMS: atom_id res chain seq x y z
N MET A 1 -40.54 -11.82 9.86
CA MET A 1 -40.62 -10.90 8.71
C MET A 1 -41.85 -10.05 8.88
N GLY A 2 -41.71 -8.79 9.24
CA GLY A 2 -42.80 -7.91 9.53
C GLY A 2 -43.37 -7.29 8.25
N LEU A 3 -44.67 -6.97 8.26
CA LEU A 3 -45.38 -6.30 7.17
C LEU A 3 -44.72 -4.99 6.71
N LEU A 4 -43.93 -4.33 7.57
CA LEU A 4 -43.15 -3.11 7.31
C LEU A 4 -41.95 -3.34 6.38
N ASP A 5 -41.38 -4.58 6.33
CA ASP A 5 -40.33 -4.93 5.38
C ASP A 5 -40.85 -5.02 3.95
N MET A 6 -42.13 -5.35 3.76
CA MET A 6 -42.80 -5.44 2.47
C MET A 6 -43.17 -4.07 1.88
N LEU A 7 -43.24 -3.00 2.70
CA LEU A 7 -43.64 -1.65 2.28
C LEU A 7 -42.44 -0.75 1.90
N GLY A 8 -41.22 -1.29 1.80
CA GLY A 8 -40.02 -0.49 1.43
C GLY A 8 -39.53 0.46 2.52
N MET A 9 -40.08 0.40 3.72
CA MET A 9 -39.59 1.09 4.92
C MET A 9 -38.62 0.17 5.67
N GLY A 10 -37.63 -0.34 4.95
CA GLY A 10 -36.61 -1.22 5.52
C GLY A 10 -35.80 -0.50 6.59
N GLY A 11 -35.40 -1.24 7.64
CA GLY A 11 -34.61 -0.78 8.76
C GLY A 11 -33.28 -0.08 8.35
N PRO A 12 -32.47 0.32 9.32
CA PRO A 12 -31.21 1.07 9.06
C PRO A 12 -30.32 0.47 7.97
N GLU A 13 -30.21 -0.86 7.91
CA GLU A 13 -29.44 -1.56 6.88
C GLU A 13 -29.99 -1.40 5.46
N ALA A 14 -31.33 -1.38 5.29
CA ALA A 14 -31.95 -1.15 3.99
C ALA A 14 -31.70 0.28 3.50
N LYS A 15 -31.67 1.26 4.43
CA LYS A 15 -31.25 2.63 4.12
C LYS A 15 -29.82 2.66 3.63
N VAL A 16 -28.88 2.02 4.33
CA VAL A 16 -27.48 1.93 3.93
C VAL A 16 -27.34 1.33 2.54
N ARG A 17 -27.96 0.17 2.28
CA ARG A 17 -27.91 -0.49 0.94
C ARG A 17 -28.45 0.41 -0.18
N ARG A 18 -29.54 1.13 0.05
CA ARG A 18 -30.09 2.07 -0.92
C ARG A 18 -29.13 3.23 -1.20
N LEU A 19 -28.51 3.79 -0.16
CA LEU A 19 -27.55 4.87 -0.29
C LEU A 19 -26.26 4.39 -0.97
N GLN A 20 -25.75 3.22 -0.61
CA GLN A 20 -24.60 2.59 -1.27
C GLN A 20 -24.83 2.44 -2.77
N LYS A 21 -26.02 1.95 -3.18
CA LYS A 21 -26.36 1.84 -4.60
C LYS A 21 -26.29 3.18 -5.32
N LYS A 22 -26.75 4.28 -4.69
CA LYS A 22 -26.65 5.65 -5.26
C LYS A 22 -25.22 6.15 -5.28
N ALA A 23 -24.46 5.98 -4.18
CA ALA A 23 -23.07 6.38 -4.06
C ALA A 23 -22.13 5.65 -5.04
N SER A 24 -22.53 4.44 -5.49
CA SER A 24 -21.76 3.61 -6.43
C SER A 24 -22.17 3.82 -7.90
N GLN A 25 -23.03 4.77 -8.21
CA GLN A 25 -23.46 5.04 -9.60
C GLN A 25 -22.38 5.79 -10.39
N LYS A 26 -21.52 5.06 -11.08
CA LYS A 26 -20.44 5.64 -11.89
C LYS A 26 -20.95 6.64 -12.93
N PHE A 27 -22.04 6.32 -13.62
CA PHE A 27 -22.60 7.11 -14.74
C PHE A 27 -23.85 7.92 -14.35
N GLY A 28 -24.20 7.98 -13.07
CA GLY A 28 -25.34 8.75 -12.57
C GLY A 28 -24.99 10.23 -12.36
N PRO A 29 -26.01 11.09 -12.14
CA PRO A 29 -25.79 12.48 -11.76
C PRO A 29 -24.90 12.58 -10.52
N LYS A 30 -23.90 13.48 -10.58
CA LYS A 30 -22.94 13.65 -9.47
C LYS A 30 -23.63 14.07 -8.19
N GLU A 31 -24.68 14.90 -8.27
CA GLU A 31 -25.45 15.41 -7.15
C GLU A 31 -26.10 14.26 -6.35
N ASN A 32 -26.64 13.26 -7.05
CA ASN A 32 -27.24 12.08 -6.41
C ASN A 32 -26.19 11.23 -5.68
N ARG A 33 -25.00 11.10 -6.29
CA ARG A 33 -23.89 10.36 -5.69
C ARG A 33 -23.34 11.08 -4.47
N GLN A 34 -23.08 12.38 -4.61
CA GLN A 34 -22.58 13.22 -3.52
C GLN A 34 -23.58 13.30 -2.36
N GLY A 35 -24.87 13.50 -2.64
CA GLY A 35 -25.90 13.47 -1.61
C GLY A 35 -25.97 12.14 -0.86
N ALA A 36 -25.82 11.03 -1.56
CA ALA A 36 -25.77 9.71 -0.92
C ALA A 36 -24.50 9.51 -0.07
N ILE A 37 -23.36 10.03 -0.49
CA ILE A 37 -22.11 10.04 0.29
C ILE A 37 -22.29 10.81 1.60
N GLU A 38 -22.88 12.00 1.55
CA GLU A 38 -23.16 12.82 2.75
C GLU A 38 -24.12 12.10 3.71
N GLU A 39 -25.21 11.53 3.18
CA GLU A 39 -26.16 10.79 4.01
C GLU A 39 -25.53 9.57 4.67
N LEU A 40 -24.65 8.82 3.97
CA LEU A 40 -23.90 7.71 4.55
C LEU A 40 -22.97 8.20 5.66
N GLY A 41 -22.23 9.28 5.43
CA GLY A 41 -21.32 9.85 6.43
C GLY A 41 -22.03 10.28 7.71
N ALA A 42 -23.25 10.81 7.59
CA ALA A 42 -24.07 11.22 8.73
C ALA A 42 -24.53 10.06 9.63
N LEU A 43 -24.57 8.82 9.10
CA LEU A 43 -25.00 7.64 9.87
C LEU A 43 -23.98 7.19 10.91
N LYS A 44 -22.68 7.37 10.66
CA LYS A 44 -21.58 6.99 11.55
C LYS A 44 -21.68 5.54 12.09
N THR A 45 -22.04 4.59 11.22
CA THR A 45 -22.10 3.15 11.53
C THR A 45 -21.11 2.37 10.69
N GLU A 46 -20.66 1.19 11.14
CA GLU A 46 -19.75 0.33 10.39
C GLU A 46 -20.26 0.05 8.96
N GLY A 47 -21.55 -0.33 8.82
CA GLY A 47 -22.15 -0.59 7.51
C GLY A 47 -22.19 0.64 6.60
N ALA A 48 -22.33 1.85 7.16
CA ALA A 48 -22.23 3.09 6.39
C ALA A 48 -20.79 3.37 5.93
N VAL A 49 -19.79 3.09 6.78
CA VAL A 49 -18.37 3.19 6.40
C VAL A 49 -18.02 2.18 5.33
N GLU A 50 -18.47 0.92 5.44
CA GLU A 50 -18.31 -0.08 4.39
C GLU A 50 -18.90 0.38 3.05
N ALA A 51 -20.08 0.98 3.10
CA ALA A 51 -20.72 1.56 1.92
C ALA A 51 -19.91 2.72 1.33
N LEU A 52 -19.38 3.62 2.15
CA LEU A 52 -18.49 4.71 1.72
C LEU A 52 -17.21 4.20 1.07
N LEU A 53 -16.59 3.17 1.62
CA LEU A 53 -15.36 2.58 1.09
C LEU A 53 -15.53 2.05 -0.34
N THR A 54 -16.76 1.69 -0.76
CA THR A 54 -17.01 1.25 -2.14
C THR A 54 -16.75 2.36 -3.16
N ARG A 55 -16.78 3.66 -2.76
CA ARG A 55 -16.45 4.78 -3.64
C ARG A 55 -15.00 4.71 -4.16
N TYR A 56 -14.10 4.10 -3.44
CA TYR A 56 -12.69 3.94 -3.85
C TYR A 56 -12.47 2.88 -4.93
N THR A 57 -13.46 2.04 -5.23
CA THR A 57 -13.32 0.92 -6.19
C THR A 57 -13.56 1.30 -7.65
N PHE A 58 -13.89 2.55 -7.95
CA PHE A 58 -14.13 3.02 -9.31
C PHE A 58 -13.71 4.47 -9.49
N ARG A 59 -13.57 4.89 -10.75
CA ARG A 59 -13.26 6.27 -11.14
C ARG A 59 -14.44 6.90 -11.85
N VAL A 60 -14.61 8.21 -11.71
CA VAL A 60 -15.60 9.01 -12.43
C VAL A 60 -14.91 10.14 -13.19
N ASP A 61 -15.55 10.65 -14.23
CA ASP A 61 -15.09 11.80 -14.98
C ASP A 61 -15.92 13.05 -14.64
N PRO A 62 -15.29 14.25 -14.66
CA PRO A 62 -13.86 14.49 -14.81
C PRO A 62 -13.06 14.09 -13.56
N GLY A 63 -11.74 13.88 -13.70
CA GLY A 63 -10.85 13.45 -12.62
C GLY A 63 -10.90 14.32 -11.36
N ILE A 64 -11.10 15.64 -11.50
CA ILE A 64 -11.26 16.56 -10.37
C ILE A 64 -12.48 16.18 -9.51
N THR A 65 -13.58 15.77 -10.13
CA THR A 65 -14.77 15.30 -9.39
C THR A 65 -14.49 13.98 -8.69
N ASP A 66 -13.68 13.10 -9.29
CA ASP A 66 -13.27 11.83 -8.70
C ASP A 66 -12.46 12.05 -7.42
N ASP A 67 -11.48 12.93 -7.49
CA ASP A 67 -10.60 13.26 -6.36
C ASP A 67 -11.36 13.99 -5.25
N ASP A 68 -12.21 14.96 -5.57
CA ASP A 68 -13.04 15.67 -4.61
C ASP A 68 -13.97 14.74 -3.84
N GLU A 69 -14.65 13.82 -4.53
CA GLU A 69 -15.53 12.84 -3.88
C GLU A 69 -14.76 11.87 -3.00
N LYS A 70 -13.60 11.37 -3.45
CA LYS A 70 -12.73 10.50 -2.66
C LYS A 70 -12.18 11.21 -1.43
N ALA A 71 -11.76 12.46 -1.57
CA ALA A 71 -11.33 13.28 -0.45
C ALA A 71 -12.49 13.53 0.55
N ARG A 72 -13.69 13.77 0.05
CA ARG A 72 -14.86 13.92 0.91
C ARG A 72 -15.19 12.64 1.67
N VAL A 73 -15.13 11.48 1.01
CA VAL A 73 -15.30 10.17 1.64
C VAL A 73 -14.25 9.96 2.74
N LEU A 74 -12.98 10.30 2.48
CA LEU A 74 -11.93 10.24 3.49
C LEU A 74 -12.29 11.07 4.74
N ALA A 75 -12.73 12.30 4.54
CA ALA A 75 -13.13 13.17 5.65
C ALA A 75 -14.29 12.57 6.47
N LEU A 76 -15.31 12.01 5.81
CA LEU A 76 -16.45 11.38 6.48
C LEU A 76 -16.06 10.12 7.26
N ILE A 77 -15.19 9.27 6.68
CA ILE A 77 -14.64 8.08 7.35
C ILE A 77 -13.84 8.49 8.60
N THR A 78 -12.98 9.51 8.48
CA THR A 78 -12.21 10.04 9.61
C THR A 78 -13.12 10.61 10.71
N GLN A 79 -14.19 11.31 10.34
CA GLN A 79 -15.19 11.84 11.29
C GLN A 79 -16.01 10.74 11.98
N ALA A 80 -16.09 9.54 11.42
CA ALA A 80 -16.74 8.41 12.07
C ALA A 80 -15.90 7.85 13.24
N GLY A 81 -14.59 8.14 13.29
CA GLY A 81 -13.71 7.74 14.39
C GLY A 81 -13.54 6.21 14.49
N ASP A 82 -13.55 5.69 15.72
CA ASP A 82 -13.28 4.28 16.02
C ASP A 82 -14.18 3.30 15.26
N VAL A 83 -15.41 3.69 14.97
CA VAL A 83 -16.37 2.87 14.18
C VAL A 83 -15.83 2.54 12.78
N ALA A 84 -14.96 3.40 12.22
CA ALA A 84 -14.39 3.19 10.91
C ALA A 84 -13.20 2.19 10.90
N LEU A 85 -12.58 1.91 12.04
CA LEU A 85 -11.35 1.13 12.11
C LEU A 85 -11.51 -0.30 11.55
N GLY A 86 -12.55 -1.00 11.97
CA GLY A 86 -12.86 -2.35 11.49
C GLY A 86 -13.03 -2.41 9.97
N PRO A 87 -14.00 -1.66 9.41
CA PRO A 87 -14.24 -1.59 7.98
C PRO A 87 -13.02 -1.19 7.15
N VAL A 88 -12.25 -0.15 7.56
CA VAL A 88 -11.06 0.30 6.84
C VAL A 88 -9.96 -0.76 6.84
N LYS A 89 -9.66 -1.36 8.00
CA LYS A 89 -8.69 -2.47 8.09
C LYS A 89 -9.09 -3.66 7.23
N GLN A 90 -10.36 -4.03 7.25
CA GLN A 90 -10.87 -5.14 6.43
C GLN A 90 -10.76 -4.82 4.94
N PHE A 91 -11.06 -3.60 4.53
CA PHE A 91 -10.92 -3.17 3.14
C PHE A 91 -9.47 -3.26 2.68
N ILE A 92 -8.50 -2.75 3.46
CA ILE A 92 -7.06 -2.84 3.15
C ILE A 92 -6.62 -4.31 3.03
N ARG A 93 -7.10 -5.20 3.90
CA ARG A 93 -6.74 -6.62 3.83
C ARG A 93 -7.26 -7.32 2.56
N THR A 94 -8.45 -6.94 2.08
CA THR A 94 -9.20 -7.73 1.07
C THR A 94 -9.30 -7.09 -0.30
N ARG A 95 -8.99 -5.80 -0.46
CA ARG A 95 -9.07 -5.07 -1.73
C ARG A 95 -7.70 -4.67 -2.23
N ASP A 96 -7.61 -4.44 -3.55
CA ASP A 96 -6.35 -4.06 -4.20
C ASP A 96 -6.14 -2.53 -4.21
N GLU A 97 -7.21 -1.76 -4.45
CA GLU A 97 -7.14 -0.29 -4.41
C GLU A 97 -7.16 0.22 -2.98
N ILE A 98 -5.99 0.44 -2.41
CA ILE A 98 -5.80 0.79 -1.00
C ILE A 98 -5.24 2.20 -0.75
N SER A 99 -4.99 2.99 -1.80
CA SER A 99 -4.35 4.30 -1.69
C SER A 99 -5.09 5.26 -0.74
N TRP A 100 -6.41 5.37 -0.89
CA TRP A 100 -7.23 6.20 -0.02
C TRP A 100 -7.50 5.57 1.36
N PRO A 101 -7.80 4.25 1.46
CA PRO A 101 -7.89 3.56 2.75
C PRO A 101 -6.63 3.64 3.61
N LEU A 102 -5.43 3.66 3.01
CA LEU A 102 -4.17 3.90 3.76
C LEU A 102 -4.17 5.28 4.42
N ARG A 103 -4.59 6.32 3.71
CA ARG A 103 -4.73 7.67 4.29
C ARG A 103 -5.77 7.69 5.43
N ALA A 104 -6.86 6.91 5.31
CA ALA A 104 -7.86 6.82 6.36
C ALA A 104 -7.30 6.16 7.62
N ILE A 105 -6.54 5.05 7.51
CA ILE A 105 -5.95 4.39 8.67
C ILE A 105 -4.88 5.26 9.34
N GLU A 106 -4.11 6.02 8.56
CA GLU A 106 -3.13 7.00 9.06
C GLU A 106 -3.78 8.16 9.82
N ALA A 107 -4.97 8.58 9.43
CA ALA A 107 -5.72 9.63 10.12
C ALA A 107 -6.45 9.12 11.39
N LEU A 108 -6.75 7.83 11.45
CA LEU A 108 -7.52 7.22 12.53
C LEU A 108 -6.66 6.64 13.66
N LEU A 109 -5.41 6.25 13.39
CA LEU A 109 -4.57 5.55 14.34
C LEU A 109 -3.28 6.33 14.66
N PRO A 110 -2.76 6.18 15.89
CA PRO A 110 -1.39 6.59 16.21
C PRO A 110 -0.37 5.83 15.35
N GLU A 111 0.75 6.48 15.04
CA GLU A 111 1.80 5.95 14.16
C GLU A 111 2.24 4.52 14.49
N ALA A 112 2.43 4.20 15.77
CA ALA A 112 2.83 2.86 16.21
C ALA A 112 1.81 1.77 15.84
N GLU A 113 0.52 2.09 15.94
CA GLU A 113 -0.57 1.17 15.56
C GLU A 113 -0.71 1.06 14.04
N VAL A 114 -0.45 2.14 13.30
CA VAL A 114 -0.37 2.10 11.83
C VAL A 114 0.74 1.15 11.41
N VAL A 115 1.95 1.31 11.94
CA VAL A 115 3.09 0.43 11.65
C VAL A 115 2.76 -1.03 11.93
N LYS A 116 2.22 -1.32 13.10
CA LYS A 116 1.84 -2.68 13.50
C LYS A 116 0.85 -3.31 12.52
N PHE A 117 -0.17 -2.55 12.13
CA PHE A 117 -1.17 -3.00 11.15
C PHE A 117 -0.57 -3.23 9.76
N LEU A 118 0.24 -2.30 9.25
CA LEU A 118 0.87 -2.44 7.94
C LEU A 118 1.85 -3.62 7.90
N VAL A 119 2.61 -3.84 8.98
CA VAL A 119 3.50 -5.01 9.14
C VAL A 119 2.71 -6.32 9.15
N GLU A 120 1.56 -6.38 9.84
CA GLU A 120 0.65 -7.53 9.80
C GLU A 120 0.21 -7.85 8.37
N VAL A 121 -0.25 -6.82 7.62
CA VAL A 121 -0.66 -6.98 6.23
C VAL A 121 0.50 -7.44 5.36
N ALA A 122 1.68 -6.84 5.51
CA ALA A 122 2.88 -7.20 4.75
C ALA A 122 3.28 -8.67 4.97
N ARG A 123 3.32 -9.13 6.22
CA ARG A 123 3.63 -10.54 6.55
C ARG A 123 2.66 -11.52 5.88
N LYS A 124 1.40 -11.13 5.73
CA LYS A 124 0.39 -11.98 5.10
C LYS A 124 0.58 -12.10 3.59
N ILE A 125 0.85 -11.00 2.90
CA ILE A 125 0.88 -10.97 1.42
C ILE A 125 2.29 -11.09 0.81
N GLY A 126 3.35 -11.04 1.63
CA GLY A 126 4.74 -10.97 1.19
C GLY A 126 5.24 -12.18 0.39
N GLY A 127 4.61 -13.35 0.53
CA GLY A 127 4.97 -14.54 -0.26
C GLY A 127 3.87 -14.96 -1.24
N GLU A 128 2.77 -14.21 -1.33
CA GLU A 128 1.62 -14.57 -2.15
C GLU A 128 1.79 -14.02 -3.57
N TYR A 129 1.43 -14.82 -4.57
CA TYR A 129 1.31 -14.33 -5.94
C TYR A 129 0.15 -13.33 -6.04
N SER A 130 0.38 -12.20 -6.71
CA SER A 130 -0.67 -11.23 -7.01
C SER A 130 -0.68 -10.90 -8.51
N ARG A 131 -1.86 -10.85 -9.10
CA ARG A 131 -2.05 -10.31 -10.47
C ARG A 131 -2.04 -8.79 -10.49
N VAL A 132 -2.19 -8.17 -9.32
CA VAL A 132 -2.26 -6.71 -9.13
C VAL A 132 -1.17 -6.34 -8.12
N PRO A 133 0.10 -6.17 -8.56
CA PRO A 133 1.23 -5.89 -7.69
C PRO A 133 1.15 -4.51 -7.03
N GLU A 134 0.35 -3.59 -7.58
CA GLU A 134 0.21 -2.20 -7.12
C GLU A 134 -0.13 -2.10 -5.63
N LYS A 135 -0.94 -3.02 -5.11
CA LYS A 135 -1.23 -3.09 -3.67
C LYS A 135 0.03 -3.29 -2.84
N LYS A 136 0.90 -4.21 -3.27
CA LYS A 136 2.18 -4.49 -2.59
C LYS A 136 3.09 -3.26 -2.63
N VAL A 137 3.19 -2.61 -3.78
CA VAL A 137 3.98 -1.39 -3.96
C VAL A 137 3.47 -0.27 -3.05
N LEU A 138 2.15 -0.02 -3.00
CA LEU A 138 1.55 0.98 -2.12
C LEU A 138 1.83 0.69 -0.64
N LEU A 139 1.72 -0.57 -0.22
CA LEU A 139 2.02 -0.99 1.14
C LEU A 139 3.50 -0.77 1.49
N LEU A 140 4.40 -1.15 0.58
CA LEU A 140 5.84 -0.95 0.75
C LEU A 140 6.21 0.53 0.84
N HIS A 141 5.60 1.39 -0.01
CA HIS A 141 5.79 2.84 0.09
C HIS A 141 5.29 3.40 1.43
N ALA A 142 4.14 2.93 1.93
CA ALA A 142 3.63 3.32 3.23
C ALA A 142 4.59 2.90 4.36
N LEU A 143 5.18 1.70 4.29
CA LEU A 143 6.20 1.22 5.24
C LEU A 143 7.53 1.98 5.10
N SER A 144 7.90 2.36 3.88
CA SER A 144 9.14 3.12 3.58
C SER A 144 9.20 4.49 4.27
N ALA A 145 8.05 5.11 4.51
CA ALA A 145 7.96 6.39 5.21
C ALA A 145 8.18 6.28 6.74
N ARG A 146 8.32 5.05 7.28
CA ARG A 146 8.30 4.76 8.70
C ARG A 146 9.56 4.05 9.18
N ARG A 147 9.79 4.06 10.48
CA ARG A 147 10.93 3.38 11.14
C ARG A 147 10.40 2.43 12.22
N SER A 148 10.76 1.15 12.10
CA SER A 148 10.49 0.15 13.14
C SER A 148 11.32 -1.10 12.87
N PRO A 149 11.85 -1.77 13.91
CA PRO A 149 12.61 -3.01 13.76
C PRO A 149 11.77 -4.16 13.15
N GLU A 150 10.45 -4.06 13.20
CA GLU A 150 9.55 -5.08 12.65
C GLU A 150 9.38 -4.97 11.13
N ILE A 151 9.65 -3.81 10.53
CA ILE A 151 9.45 -3.58 9.09
C ILE A 151 10.40 -4.44 8.25
N GLY A 152 11.69 -4.42 8.56
CA GLY A 152 12.68 -5.16 7.79
C GLY A 152 12.35 -6.65 7.63
N PRO A 153 12.09 -7.40 8.72
CA PRO A 153 11.68 -8.80 8.64
C PRO A 153 10.40 -9.06 7.83
N ALA A 154 9.43 -8.13 7.91
CA ALA A 154 8.16 -8.25 7.18
C ALA A 154 8.30 -8.00 5.67
N VAL A 155 9.30 -7.22 5.27
CA VAL A 155 9.54 -6.81 3.88
C VAL A 155 10.46 -7.76 3.13
N LEU A 156 11.34 -8.49 3.80
CA LEU A 156 12.28 -9.42 3.16
C LEU A 156 11.65 -10.35 2.12
N PRO A 157 10.47 -10.98 2.33
CA PRO A 157 9.88 -11.87 1.35
C PRO A 157 9.55 -11.21 0.01
N PHE A 158 9.34 -9.89 -0.01
CA PHE A 158 9.03 -9.15 -1.25
C PHE A 158 10.24 -8.98 -2.18
N LEU A 159 11.47 -9.21 -1.71
CA LEU A 159 12.63 -9.25 -2.60
C LEU A 159 12.55 -10.42 -3.61
N GLU A 160 11.83 -11.48 -3.27
CA GLU A 160 11.66 -12.65 -4.15
C GLU A 160 10.29 -12.59 -4.90
N ASP A 161 9.64 -11.44 -4.96
CA ASP A 161 8.39 -11.27 -5.71
C ASP A 161 8.64 -11.45 -7.23
N MET A 162 7.60 -11.82 -7.97
CA MET A 162 7.69 -11.98 -9.42
C MET A 162 7.67 -10.64 -10.16
N ASP A 163 7.27 -9.57 -9.50
CA ASP A 163 7.15 -8.23 -10.08
C ASP A 163 8.36 -7.36 -9.70
N ASP A 164 9.00 -6.77 -10.70
CA ASP A 164 10.19 -5.94 -10.54
C ASP A 164 9.96 -4.70 -9.66
N GLU A 165 8.78 -4.06 -9.78
CA GLU A 165 8.44 -2.88 -8.99
C GLU A 165 8.34 -3.22 -7.51
N VAL A 166 7.76 -4.40 -7.20
CA VAL A 166 7.67 -4.89 -5.83
C VAL A 166 9.05 -5.18 -5.25
N GLN A 167 9.94 -5.84 -6.03
CA GLN A 167 11.31 -6.11 -5.60
C GLN A 167 12.08 -4.82 -5.30
N ILE A 168 11.98 -3.84 -6.21
CA ILE A 168 12.66 -2.54 -6.06
C ILE A 168 12.11 -1.79 -4.84
N ALA A 169 10.78 -1.70 -4.70
CA ALA A 169 10.16 -1.04 -3.56
C ALA A 169 10.54 -1.71 -2.23
N ALA A 170 10.64 -3.04 -2.19
CA ALA A 170 11.10 -3.78 -1.01
C ALA A 170 12.55 -3.42 -0.65
N ALA A 171 13.44 -3.41 -1.64
CA ALA A 171 14.84 -3.03 -1.43
C ALA A 171 14.98 -1.59 -0.92
N GLU A 172 14.18 -0.65 -1.44
CA GLU A 172 14.14 0.74 -0.94
C GLU A 172 13.74 0.81 0.55
N VAL A 173 12.71 0.06 0.95
CA VAL A 173 12.30 -0.01 2.36
C VAL A 173 13.46 -0.51 3.22
N LEU A 174 14.11 -1.62 2.82
CA LEU A 174 15.21 -2.22 3.59
C LEU A 174 16.39 -1.26 3.76
N VAL A 175 16.77 -0.55 2.70
CA VAL A 175 17.83 0.48 2.77
C VAL A 175 17.41 1.61 3.69
N LYS A 176 16.19 2.11 3.57
CA LYS A 176 15.69 3.18 4.43
C LYS A 176 15.65 2.80 5.90
N GLN A 177 15.41 1.53 6.26
CA GLN A 177 15.44 1.10 7.67
C GLN A 177 16.84 1.22 8.31
N GLN A 178 17.92 1.25 7.51
CA GLN A 178 19.31 1.34 7.98
C GLN A 178 19.71 0.24 8.98
N ASP A 179 19.04 -0.91 8.91
CA ASP A 179 19.36 -2.09 9.72
C ASP A 179 20.50 -2.90 9.06
N PRO A 180 21.68 -3.00 9.69
CA PRO A 180 22.83 -3.73 9.12
C PRO A 180 22.53 -5.18 8.79
N ALA A 181 21.57 -5.81 9.49
CA ALA A 181 21.14 -7.19 9.21
C ALA A 181 20.48 -7.34 7.83
N ARG A 182 20.10 -6.24 7.16
CA ARG A 182 19.50 -6.25 5.82
C ARG A 182 20.52 -6.12 4.70
N ARG A 183 21.76 -5.78 5.03
CA ARG A 183 22.86 -5.65 4.06
C ARG A 183 23.08 -6.93 3.26
N GLU A 184 23.26 -8.05 3.93
CA GLU A 184 23.56 -9.33 3.28
C GLU A 184 22.41 -9.82 2.38
N PRO A 185 21.14 -9.86 2.83
CA PRO A 185 20.02 -10.19 1.95
C PRO A 185 19.97 -9.33 0.69
N LEU A 186 20.22 -8.01 0.80
CA LEU A 186 20.19 -7.11 -0.35
C LEU A 186 21.33 -7.38 -1.34
N ILE A 187 22.55 -7.66 -0.85
CA ILE A 187 23.68 -8.05 -1.70
C ILE A 187 23.41 -9.38 -2.41
N GLN A 188 22.88 -10.36 -1.69
CA GLN A 188 22.53 -11.65 -2.30
C GLN A 188 21.47 -11.51 -3.38
N HIS A 189 20.44 -10.66 -3.14
CA HIS A 189 19.43 -10.39 -4.14
C HIS A 189 20.02 -9.67 -5.38
N PHE A 190 20.89 -8.68 -5.19
CA PHE A 190 21.64 -8.05 -6.28
C PHE A 190 22.40 -9.06 -7.13
N LEU A 191 23.09 -10.02 -6.49
CA LEU A 191 23.86 -11.04 -7.19
C LEU A 191 22.97 -12.06 -7.93
N LYS A 192 21.76 -12.35 -7.44
CA LYS A 192 20.77 -13.17 -8.15
C LYS A 192 20.22 -12.48 -9.39
N ALA A 193 20.02 -11.16 -9.34
CA ALA A 193 19.50 -10.36 -10.46
C ALA A 193 20.54 -10.15 -11.60
N ASN A 194 21.43 -11.13 -11.84
CA ASN A 194 22.51 -11.00 -12.81
C ASN A 194 22.14 -11.40 -14.24
N ASP A 195 20.89 -11.76 -14.51
CA ASP A 195 20.38 -12.08 -15.84
C ASP A 195 19.96 -10.83 -16.62
N ALA A 196 19.98 -10.91 -17.95
CA ALA A 196 19.54 -9.83 -18.80
C ALA A 196 18.06 -9.45 -18.60
N SER A 197 17.22 -10.42 -18.20
CA SER A 197 15.82 -10.22 -17.85
C SER A 197 15.62 -9.35 -16.60
N ASN A 198 16.60 -9.29 -15.70
CA ASN A 198 16.57 -8.56 -14.45
C ASN A 198 17.42 -7.28 -14.46
N ALA A 199 17.77 -6.77 -15.64
CA ALA A 199 18.67 -5.62 -15.77
C ALA A 199 18.13 -4.36 -15.02
N ARG A 200 16.82 -4.13 -15.04
CA ARG A 200 16.18 -3.02 -14.36
C ARG A 200 16.30 -3.14 -12.83
N VAL A 201 16.01 -4.33 -12.30
CA VAL A 201 16.12 -4.62 -10.86
C VAL A 201 17.58 -4.48 -10.42
N ARG A 202 18.52 -5.04 -11.18
CA ARG A 202 19.96 -4.95 -10.89
C ARG A 202 20.46 -3.51 -10.85
N GLU A 203 20.06 -2.67 -11.82
CA GLU A 203 20.44 -1.25 -11.85
C GLU A 203 19.89 -0.51 -10.62
N ALA A 204 18.62 -0.72 -10.28
CA ALA A 204 17.99 -0.12 -9.11
C ALA A 204 18.67 -0.57 -7.81
N LEU A 205 18.93 -1.87 -7.64
CA LEU A 205 19.61 -2.42 -6.46
C LEU A 205 21.03 -1.86 -6.32
N CYS A 206 21.76 -1.70 -7.45
CA CYS A 206 23.09 -1.10 -7.43
C CYS A 206 23.05 0.35 -6.95
N GLY A 207 22.08 1.15 -7.42
CA GLY A 207 21.82 2.49 -6.94
C GLY A 207 21.53 2.54 -5.44
N LEU A 208 20.68 1.63 -4.95
CA LEU A 208 20.35 1.53 -3.53
C LEU A 208 21.53 1.11 -2.66
N LEU A 209 22.38 0.19 -3.14
CA LEU A 209 23.64 -0.16 -2.45
C LEU A 209 24.58 1.05 -2.36
N ALA A 210 24.67 1.87 -3.42
CA ALA A 210 25.47 3.10 -3.39
C ALA A 210 24.90 4.11 -2.38
N ASP A 211 23.58 4.28 -2.33
CA ASP A 211 22.89 5.22 -1.43
C ASP A 211 22.89 4.75 0.02
N SER A 212 22.89 3.44 0.28
CA SER A 212 22.93 2.88 1.63
C SER A 212 24.23 3.20 2.38
N GLY A 213 25.32 3.38 1.65
CA GLY A 213 26.67 3.50 2.21
C GLY A 213 27.22 2.22 2.83
N TRP A 214 26.52 1.09 2.69
CA TRP A 214 27.00 -0.22 3.14
C TRP A 214 28.16 -0.71 2.27
N ASP A 215 29.12 -1.40 2.90
CA ASP A 215 30.16 -2.10 2.15
C ASP A 215 29.68 -3.47 1.66
N VAL A 216 30.34 -4.02 0.66
CA VAL A 216 30.07 -5.36 0.13
C VAL A 216 31.14 -6.37 0.53
N LYS A 217 31.86 -6.14 1.64
CA LYS A 217 32.88 -7.04 2.15
C LYS A 217 32.34 -8.47 2.31
N GLY A 218 33.13 -9.44 1.90
CA GLY A 218 32.71 -10.83 1.80
C GLY A 218 32.13 -11.21 0.43
N TYR A 219 31.70 -10.23 -0.37
CA TYR A 219 31.10 -10.42 -1.70
C TYR A 219 31.84 -9.62 -2.79
N THR A 220 32.91 -8.89 -2.45
CA THR A 220 33.62 -7.93 -3.32
C THR A 220 33.87 -8.45 -4.73
N PRO A 221 34.53 -9.62 -4.97
CA PRO A 221 34.79 -10.09 -6.34
C PRO A 221 33.53 -10.36 -7.15
N LYS A 222 32.48 -10.91 -6.50
CA LYS A 222 31.22 -11.22 -7.17
C LYS A 222 30.44 -9.96 -7.51
N VAL A 223 30.41 -9.00 -6.58
CA VAL A 223 29.72 -7.73 -6.80
C VAL A 223 30.43 -6.92 -7.89
N GLU A 224 31.77 -6.83 -7.85
CA GLU A 224 32.56 -6.11 -8.86
C GLU A 224 32.30 -6.64 -10.28
N ALA A 225 32.25 -7.96 -10.44
CA ALA A 225 31.93 -8.59 -11.73
C ALA A 225 30.51 -8.37 -12.21
N ALA A 226 29.57 -8.09 -11.28
CA ALA A 226 28.15 -7.89 -11.59
C ALA A 226 27.76 -6.40 -11.72
N LEU A 227 28.66 -5.46 -11.39
CA LEU A 227 28.35 -4.03 -11.42
C LEU A 227 27.98 -3.56 -12.83
N PRO A 228 26.87 -2.81 -12.98
CA PRO A 228 26.61 -2.06 -14.21
C PRO A 228 27.71 -1.03 -14.50
N SER A 229 27.86 -0.64 -15.76
CA SER A 229 28.95 0.26 -16.22
C SER A 229 29.00 1.61 -15.52
N GLY A 230 27.87 2.10 -15.02
CA GLY A 230 27.74 3.37 -14.27
C GLY A 230 28.24 3.34 -12.84
N TYR A 231 28.73 2.17 -12.34
CA TYR A 231 29.11 1.98 -10.95
C TYR A 231 30.54 1.43 -10.81
N LYS A 232 31.12 1.62 -9.63
CA LYS A 232 32.44 1.09 -9.25
C LYS A 232 32.47 0.79 -7.75
N LEU A 233 33.45 0.00 -7.32
CA LEU A 233 33.77 -0.13 -5.89
C LEU A 233 34.87 0.85 -5.49
N ASP A 234 34.79 1.38 -4.29
CA ASP A 234 35.90 2.09 -3.65
C ASP A 234 36.84 1.12 -2.90
N SER A 235 37.94 1.62 -2.38
CA SER A 235 38.92 0.85 -1.60
C SER A 235 38.35 0.27 -0.30
N ARG A 236 37.19 0.75 0.16
CA ARG A 236 36.50 0.28 1.37
C ARG A 236 35.44 -0.78 1.03
N GLY A 237 35.25 -1.09 -0.25
CA GLY A 237 34.21 -2.01 -0.73
C GLY A 237 32.82 -1.41 -0.79
N LYS A 238 32.69 -0.08 -0.91
CA LYS A 238 31.40 0.57 -1.10
C LYS A 238 31.12 0.78 -2.58
N VAL A 239 29.86 0.58 -2.97
CA VAL A 239 29.39 0.90 -4.32
C VAL A 239 29.30 2.43 -4.47
N LEU A 240 29.86 2.94 -5.55
CA LEU A 240 29.80 4.37 -5.91
C LEU A 240 29.33 4.52 -7.34
N ARG A 241 28.59 5.58 -7.63
CA ARG A 241 28.32 6.03 -9.00
C ARG A 241 29.60 6.62 -9.61
N LYS A 242 29.83 6.37 -10.93
CA LYS A 242 30.97 6.97 -11.66
C LYS A 242 30.70 8.40 -12.04
#